data_c4a28b05987f6ce801b63e13985c2954
#
_entry.id   c4a28b05987f6ce801b63e13985c2954
#
_cell.length_a   1.000
_cell.length_b   1.000
_cell.length_c   1.000
_cell.angle_alpha   90.00
_cell.angle_beta   90.00
_cell.angle_gamma   90.00
#
_symmetry.space_group_name_H-M   'P 1'
#
loop_
_entity.id
_entity.type
_entity.pdbx_description
1 polymer ?
#
loop_
_entity_poly.entity_id
_entity_poly.type
_entity_poly.pdbx_seq_one_letter_code
_entity_poly.pdbx_strand_id
1 'polypeptide(L)'
;MSEQFNFNLELQAIAQIPTIQKKQLSIAVIGAGAWGSALAFLAAKNGHNARLWSRSSPDKLEDIIAHTDLLISAVSMSGVRSIVTQAQQAISPNTIIVTATKGLDPQTTCTPSQIWSAAFPENPVVILSGPNLSEEIQQGLPAATVVANKDHDVAKTVQAVFNSQKFRVYTNPDPLGVELGGTL
;
A
#
# COMPACT_ATOMS: atom_id res chain seq x y z
N MET A 1 -13.97 24.22 50.46
CA MET A 1 -13.38 22.89 50.27
C MET A 1 -12.96 22.83 48.82
N SER A 2 -11.67 22.94 48.58
CA SER A 2 -11.07 22.89 47.22
C SER A 2 -10.90 21.42 46.84
N GLU A 3 -11.64 20.98 45.80
CA GLU A 3 -11.37 19.70 45.14
C GLU A 3 -9.96 19.77 44.57
N GLN A 4 -9.00 19.16 45.23
CA GLN A 4 -7.68 18.91 44.67
C GLN A 4 -7.85 17.84 43.58
N PHE A 5 -7.86 18.27 42.33
CA PHE A 5 -7.89 17.41 41.16
C PHE A 5 -6.69 16.44 41.20
N ASN A 6 -6.95 15.14 41.29
CA ASN A 6 -5.90 14.15 41.51
C ASN A 6 -5.30 13.74 40.14
N PHE A 7 -4.44 14.63 39.62
CA PHE A 7 -3.77 14.51 38.35
C PHE A 7 -3.00 13.17 38.18
N ASN A 8 -2.52 12.57 39.28
CA ASN A 8 -1.82 11.29 39.24
C ASN A 8 -2.73 10.09 38.96
N LEU A 9 -4.00 10.13 39.38
CA LEU A 9 -4.97 9.06 39.07
C LEU A 9 -5.40 9.11 37.59
N GLU A 10 -5.53 10.29 37.01
CA GLU A 10 -5.83 10.44 35.58
C GLU A 10 -4.67 10.01 34.70
N LEU A 11 -3.43 10.32 35.07
CA LEU A 11 -2.24 9.83 34.35
C LEU A 11 -2.11 8.31 34.40
N GLN A 12 -2.46 7.66 35.51
CA GLN A 12 -2.49 6.20 35.64
C GLN A 12 -3.62 5.57 34.80
N ALA A 13 -4.78 6.21 34.71
CA ALA A 13 -5.87 5.76 33.86
C ALA A 13 -5.53 5.86 32.36
N ILE A 14 -4.82 6.93 31.95
CA ILE A 14 -4.34 7.09 30.57
C ILE A 14 -3.29 6.03 30.21
N ALA A 15 -2.43 5.64 31.16
CA ALA A 15 -1.42 4.60 30.96
C ALA A 15 -2.02 3.18 30.79
N GLN A 16 -3.28 2.97 31.16
CA GLN A 16 -4.00 1.70 31.01
C GLN A 16 -4.85 1.58 29.74
N ILE A 17 -4.84 2.60 28.86
CA ILE A 17 -5.49 2.47 27.56
C ILE A 17 -4.77 1.34 26.81
N PRO A 18 -5.43 0.21 26.50
CA PRO A 18 -4.80 -0.86 25.76
C PRO A 18 -4.31 -0.29 24.41
N THR A 19 -3.02 -0.33 24.20
CA THR A 19 -2.46 -0.03 22.88
C THR A 19 -3.08 -1.06 21.94
N ILE A 20 -3.99 -0.62 21.06
CA ILE A 20 -4.54 -1.49 20.01
C ILE A 20 -3.34 -1.93 19.20
N GLN A 21 -2.92 -3.17 19.39
CA GLN A 21 -1.84 -3.76 18.60
C GLN A 21 -2.31 -3.77 17.15
N LYS A 22 -1.74 -2.87 16.36
CA LYS A 22 -1.99 -2.83 14.92
C LYS A 22 -1.52 -4.18 14.33
N LYS A 23 -2.43 -4.94 13.72
CA LYS A 23 -2.08 -6.23 13.10
C LYS A 23 -0.90 -6.02 12.15
N GLN A 24 0.20 -6.72 12.38
CA GLN A 24 1.33 -6.74 11.47
C GLN A 24 0.95 -7.52 10.21
N LEU A 25 1.10 -6.90 9.06
CA LEU A 25 0.82 -7.53 7.77
C LEU A 25 2.12 -7.99 7.10
N SER A 26 2.02 -9.08 6.33
CA SER A 26 3.04 -9.51 5.38
C SER A 26 2.81 -8.80 4.05
N ILE A 27 3.78 -8.01 3.59
CA ILE A 27 3.66 -7.15 2.42
C ILE A 27 4.75 -7.48 1.41
N ALA A 28 4.35 -7.80 0.17
CA ALA A 28 5.26 -7.93 -0.95
C ALA A 28 5.24 -6.65 -1.79
N VAL A 29 6.38 -6.01 -1.98
CA VAL A 29 6.53 -4.86 -2.88
C VAL A 29 7.28 -5.29 -4.12
N ILE A 30 6.61 -5.25 -5.27
CA ILE A 30 7.14 -5.68 -6.55
C ILE A 30 7.58 -4.45 -7.35
N GLY A 31 8.90 -4.35 -7.57
CA GLY A 31 9.54 -3.21 -8.21
C GLY A 31 10.47 -2.47 -7.26
N ALA A 32 11.79 -2.73 -7.34
CA ALA A 32 12.81 -2.11 -6.49
C ALA A 32 13.35 -0.77 -7.05
N GLY A 33 12.52 -0.04 -7.79
CA GLY A 33 12.81 1.36 -8.16
C GLY A 33 12.62 2.31 -6.97
N ALA A 34 12.88 3.60 -7.18
CA ALA A 34 12.78 4.61 -6.13
C ALA A 34 11.42 4.60 -5.42
N TRP A 35 10.32 4.47 -6.18
CA TRP A 35 8.97 4.47 -5.63
C TRP A 35 8.65 3.20 -4.82
N GLY A 36 8.94 2.01 -5.36
CA GLY A 36 8.71 0.76 -4.63
C GLY A 36 9.56 0.68 -3.36
N SER A 37 10.81 1.13 -3.40
CA SER A 37 11.68 1.21 -2.23
C SER A 37 11.13 2.16 -1.16
N ALA A 38 10.58 3.31 -1.56
CA ALA A 38 9.94 4.24 -0.64
C ALA A 38 8.69 3.63 0.03
N LEU A 39 7.85 2.91 -0.73
CA LEU A 39 6.67 2.22 -0.20
C LEU A 39 7.05 1.10 0.76
N ALA A 40 8.06 0.29 0.43
CA ALA A 40 8.57 -0.76 1.32
C ALA A 40 9.10 -0.17 2.63
N PHE A 41 9.86 0.93 2.55
CA PHE A 41 10.36 1.66 3.71
C PHE A 41 9.23 2.19 4.60
N LEU A 42 8.20 2.83 4.01
CA LEU A 42 7.05 3.35 4.76
C LEU A 42 6.28 2.24 5.48
N ALA A 43 6.02 1.12 4.80
CA ALA A 43 5.34 -0.02 5.38
C ALA A 43 6.15 -0.63 6.55
N ALA A 44 7.45 -0.83 6.37
CA ALA A 44 8.34 -1.34 7.40
C ALA A 44 8.43 -0.38 8.62
N LYS A 45 8.52 0.93 8.36
CA LYS A 45 8.53 1.97 9.40
C LYS A 45 7.25 1.99 10.23
N ASN A 46 6.12 1.62 9.63
CA ASN A 46 4.83 1.50 10.31
C ASN A 46 4.62 0.12 10.98
N GLY A 47 5.66 -0.72 11.06
CA GLY A 47 5.66 -1.99 11.79
C GLY A 47 5.20 -3.21 11.00
N HIS A 48 5.10 -3.12 9.68
CA HIS A 48 4.73 -4.25 8.81
C HIS A 48 5.97 -5.02 8.34
N ASN A 49 5.79 -6.29 7.98
CA ASN A 49 6.83 -7.12 7.37
C ASN A 49 6.83 -6.90 5.86
N ALA A 50 7.63 -5.95 5.38
CA ALA A 50 7.71 -5.60 3.96
C ALA A 50 8.92 -6.25 3.30
N ARG A 51 8.67 -7.04 2.24
CA ARG A 51 9.71 -7.64 1.38
C ARG A 51 9.68 -6.97 0.01
N LEU A 52 10.85 -6.50 -0.43
CA LEU A 52 11.02 -5.85 -1.72
C LEU A 52 11.58 -6.85 -2.74
N TRP A 53 10.94 -6.93 -3.91
CA TRP A 53 11.35 -7.81 -4.98
C TRP A 53 11.58 -7.06 -6.30
N SER A 54 12.53 -7.54 -7.08
CA SER A 54 12.79 -7.10 -8.45
C SER A 54 13.25 -8.28 -9.31
N ARG A 55 13.32 -8.10 -10.62
CA ARG A 55 13.81 -9.13 -11.55
C ARG A 55 15.26 -9.59 -11.30
N SER A 56 16.04 -8.78 -10.59
CA SER A 56 17.42 -9.12 -10.18
C SER A 56 17.50 -9.73 -8.78
N SER A 57 16.37 -9.90 -8.09
CA SER A 57 16.33 -10.55 -6.78
C SER A 57 16.66 -12.04 -6.93
N PRO A 58 17.37 -12.65 -5.96
CA PRO A 58 17.67 -14.08 -5.99
C PRO A 58 16.42 -14.94 -5.75
N ASP A 59 15.45 -14.42 -5.03
CA ASP A 59 14.20 -15.12 -4.70
C ASP A 59 13.25 -15.13 -5.89
N LYS A 60 12.48 -16.20 -6.06
CA LYS A 60 11.42 -16.25 -7.04
C LYS A 60 10.24 -15.36 -6.60
N LEU A 61 9.55 -14.76 -7.57
CA LEU A 61 8.38 -13.92 -7.30
C LEU A 61 7.31 -14.69 -6.52
N GLU A 62 7.06 -15.94 -6.91
CA GLU A 62 6.06 -16.81 -6.32
C GLU A 62 6.30 -17.02 -4.82
N ASP A 63 7.57 -17.20 -4.40
CA ASP A 63 7.95 -17.39 -3.00
C ASP A 63 7.73 -16.12 -2.16
N ILE A 64 7.85 -14.96 -2.80
CA ILE A 64 7.65 -13.66 -2.14
C ILE A 64 6.15 -13.39 -1.89
N ILE A 65 5.28 -13.78 -2.83
CA ILE A 65 3.86 -13.43 -2.81
C ILE A 65 2.95 -14.51 -2.18
N ALA A 66 3.41 -15.76 -2.08
CA ALA A 66 2.59 -16.91 -1.67
C ALA A 66 1.87 -16.75 -0.32
N HIS A 67 2.43 -15.98 0.63
CA HIS A 67 1.88 -15.79 1.97
C HIS A 67 1.75 -14.30 2.32
N THR A 68 1.32 -13.51 1.35
CA THR A 68 1.27 -12.06 1.44
C THR A 68 -0.16 -11.60 1.69
N ASP A 69 -0.37 -10.80 2.74
CA ASP A 69 -1.65 -10.12 3.00
C ASP A 69 -1.87 -8.99 1.98
N LEU A 70 -0.79 -8.31 1.57
CA LEU A 70 -0.83 -7.16 0.67
C LEU A 70 0.28 -7.25 -0.38
N LEU A 71 -0.09 -7.26 -1.66
CA LEU A 71 0.85 -7.16 -2.79
C LEU A 71 0.82 -5.74 -3.35
N ILE A 72 1.98 -5.07 -3.43
CA ILE A 72 2.13 -3.73 -3.99
C ILE A 72 2.86 -3.83 -5.32
N SER A 73 2.17 -3.50 -6.41
CA SER A 73 2.76 -3.39 -7.75
C SER A 73 3.28 -1.97 -7.97
N ALA A 74 4.60 -1.80 -7.93
CA ALA A 74 5.32 -0.54 -8.15
C ALA A 74 6.30 -0.64 -9.34
N VAL A 75 5.92 -1.42 -10.36
CA VAL A 75 6.69 -1.61 -11.60
C VAL A 75 6.32 -0.54 -12.63
N SER A 76 7.11 -0.43 -13.71
CA SER A 76 6.72 0.37 -14.87
C SER A 76 5.48 -0.23 -15.56
N MET A 77 4.71 0.58 -16.28
CA MET A 77 3.52 0.12 -17.02
C MET A 77 3.84 -1.10 -17.93
N SER A 78 4.97 -1.07 -18.61
CA SER A 78 5.44 -2.17 -19.47
C SER A 78 5.71 -3.47 -18.71
N GLY A 79 5.94 -3.40 -17.41
CA GLY A 79 6.19 -4.57 -16.55
C GLY A 79 4.92 -5.22 -15.98
N VAL A 80 3.79 -4.50 -15.96
CA VAL A 80 2.57 -4.96 -15.28
C VAL A 80 2.10 -6.32 -15.77
N ARG A 81 1.94 -6.51 -17.07
CA ARG A 81 1.46 -7.78 -17.64
C ARG A 81 2.34 -8.96 -17.29
N SER A 82 3.66 -8.78 -17.37
CA SER A 82 4.61 -9.85 -17.03
C SER A 82 4.50 -10.27 -15.57
N ILE A 83 4.36 -9.30 -14.65
CA ILE A 83 4.18 -9.58 -13.22
C ILE A 83 2.83 -10.24 -12.96
N VAL A 84 1.75 -9.76 -13.57
CA VAL A 84 0.41 -10.36 -13.48
C VAL A 84 0.43 -11.82 -13.87
N THR A 85 1.07 -12.15 -15.01
CA THR A 85 1.17 -13.54 -15.49
C THR A 85 1.94 -14.43 -14.52
N GLN A 86 3.07 -13.96 -13.99
CA GLN A 86 3.86 -14.72 -13.02
C GLN A 86 3.12 -14.91 -11.69
N ALA A 87 2.35 -13.92 -11.28
CA ALA A 87 1.63 -13.95 -10.00
C ALA A 87 0.41 -14.90 -9.99
N GLN A 88 -0.11 -15.29 -11.15
CA GLN A 88 -1.37 -16.07 -11.26
C GLN A 88 -1.39 -17.37 -10.45
N GLN A 89 -0.24 -18.00 -10.24
CA GLN A 89 -0.16 -19.29 -9.55
C GLN A 89 0.09 -19.18 -8.04
N ALA A 90 0.36 -17.99 -7.54
CA ALA A 90 0.85 -17.80 -6.18
C ALA A 90 0.04 -16.82 -5.32
N ILE A 91 -0.76 -15.94 -5.93
CA ILE A 91 -1.62 -15.01 -5.17
C ILE A 91 -2.75 -15.76 -4.48
N SER A 92 -2.88 -15.54 -3.15
CA SER A 92 -4.04 -16.03 -2.38
C SER A 92 -5.29 -15.19 -2.71
N PRO A 93 -6.50 -15.78 -2.75
CA PRO A 93 -7.74 -15.02 -2.94
C PRO A 93 -7.99 -13.91 -1.90
N ASN A 94 -7.35 -14.02 -0.73
CA ASN A 94 -7.48 -13.02 0.34
C ASN A 94 -6.45 -11.88 0.25
N THR A 95 -5.50 -11.95 -0.68
CA THR A 95 -4.49 -10.91 -0.85
C THR A 95 -5.10 -9.65 -1.45
N ILE A 96 -4.89 -8.50 -0.80
CA ILE A 96 -5.23 -7.19 -1.38
C ILE A 96 -4.12 -6.81 -2.36
N ILE A 97 -4.48 -6.47 -3.58
CA ILE A 97 -3.55 -5.99 -4.61
C ILE A 97 -3.58 -4.47 -4.63
N VAL A 98 -2.44 -3.83 -4.42
CA VAL A 98 -2.29 -2.38 -4.53
C VAL A 98 -1.49 -2.04 -5.78
N THR A 99 -2.07 -1.30 -6.70
CA THR A 99 -1.31 -0.76 -7.82
C THR A 99 -0.84 0.67 -7.54
N ALA A 100 0.45 0.88 -7.63
CA ALA A 100 1.12 2.17 -7.53
C ALA A 100 1.81 2.55 -8.86
N THR A 101 1.51 1.80 -9.92
CA THR A 101 1.97 2.03 -11.29
C THR A 101 1.16 3.14 -11.94
N LYS A 102 1.83 4.02 -12.67
CA LYS A 102 1.21 5.08 -13.47
C LYS A 102 1.28 4.77 -14.95
N GLY A 103 0.30 5.25 -15.71
CA GLY A 103 0.26 5.11 -17.16
C GLY A 103 -0.87 4.20 -17.66
N LEU A 104 -1.01 4.15 -18.97
CA LEU A 104 -1.92 3.25 -19.68
C LEU A 104 -1.12 2.22 -20.47
N ASP A 105 -1.66 1.02 -20.58
CA ASP A 105 -1.09 0.00 -21.46
C ASP A 105 -1.20 0.44 -22.92
N PRO A 106 -0.10 0.55 -23.66
CA PRO A 106 -0.11 1.09 -25.01
C PRO A 106 -0.87 0.23 -26.02
N GLN A 107 -1.11 -1.04 -25.70
CA GLN A 107 -1.80 -1.97 -26.61
C GLN A 107 -3.32 -1.98 -26.39
N THR A 108 -3.77 -1.87 -25.13
CA THR A 108 -5.18 -2.02 -24.77
C THR A 108 -5.80 -0.78 -24.17
N THR A 109 -5.00 0.26 -23.93
CA THR A 109 -5.40 1.47 -23.19
C THR A 109 -5.94 1.20 -21.76
N CYS A 110 -5.81 -0.04 -21.28
CA CYS A 110 -6.20 -0.39 -19.93
C CYS A 110 -5.27 0.27 -18.89
N THR A 111 -5.86 0.64 -17.76
CA THR A 111 -5.10 1.07 -16.59
C THR A 111 -4.46 -0.15 -15.89
N PRO A 112 -3.42 0.05 -15.06
CA PRO A 112 -2.86 -1.03 -14.24
C PRO A 112 -3.91 -1.77 -13.41
N SER A 113 -4.85 -1.05 -12.77
CA SER A 113 -5.90 -1.68 -11.96
C SER A 113 -6.85 -2.55 -12.78
N GLN A 114 -7.18 -2.14 -13.99
CA GLN A 114 -8.00 -2.95 -14.90
C GLN A 114 -7.30 -4.25 -15.30
N ILE A 115 -5.99 -4.21 -15.53
CA ILE A 115 -5.21 -5.41 -15.88
C ILE A 115 -5.16 -6.37 -14.67
N TRP A 116 -4.92 -5.84 -13.46
CA TRP A 116 -4.93 -6.64 -12.24
C TRP A 116 -6.31 -7.25 -11.96
N SER A 117 -7.37 -6.45 -12.03
CA SER A 117 -8.75 -6.93 -11.77
C SER A 117 -9.23 -7.96 -12.77
N ALA A 118 -8.82 -7.86 -14.05
CA ALA A 118 -9.16 -8.85 -15.06
C ALA A 118 -8.50 -10.22 -14.81
N ALA A 119 -7.28 -10.20 -14.25
CA ALA A 119 -6.53 -11.43 -13.96
C ALA A 119 -6.90 -12.06 -12.60
N PHE A 120 -7.34 -11.24 -11.65
CA PHE A 120 -7.64 -11.61 -10.26
C PHE A 120 -9.01 -11.06 -9.84
N PRO A 121 -10.11 -11.59 -10.37
CA PRO A 121 -11.46 -11.04 -10.15
C PRO A 121 -11.94 -11.15 -8.70
N GLU A 122 -11.41 -12.11 -7.93
CA GLU A 122 -11.76 -12.32 -6.53
C GLU A 122 -10.95 -11.44 -5.56
N ASN A 123 -9.83 -10.86 -6.02
CA ASN A 123 -8.95 -10.07 -5.18
C ASN A 123 -9.37 -8.59 -5.19
N PRO A 124 -9.43 -7.91 -4.04
CA PRO A 124 -9.59 -6.46 -4.01
C PRO A 124 -8.38 -5.77 -4.65
N VAL A 125 -8.63 -4.88 -5.62
CA VAL A 125 -7.60 -4.06 -6.25
C VAL A 125 -7.74 -2.62 -5.80
N VAL A 126 -6.70 -2.08 -5.15
CA VAL A 126 -6.64 -0.71 -4.61
C VAL A 126 -5.65 0.10 -5.43
N ILE A 127 -6.02 1.32 -5.76
CA ILE A 127 -5.12 2.28 -6.40
C ILE A 127 -4.41 3.10 -5.33
N LEU A 128 -3.09 3.25 -5.43
CA LEU A 128 -2.30 4.18 -4.65
C LEU A 128 -1.68 5.21 -5.60
N SER A 129 -2.13 6.45 -5.52
CA SER A 129 -1.70 7.52 -6.43
C SER A 129 -1.63 8.87 -5.73
N GLY A 130 -0.82 9.77 -6.29
CA GLY A 130 -0.62 11.13 -5.79
C GLY A 130 0.63 11.79 -6.36
N PRO A 131 0.83 13.09 -6.08
CA PRO A 131 2.01 13.84 -6.51
C PRO A 131 3.20 13.55 -5.57
N ASN A 132 3.63 12.30 -5.51
CA ASN A 132 4.66 11.86 -4.58
C ASN A 132 6.03 11.81 -5.26
N LEU A 133 7.02 12.45 -4.64
CA LEU A 133 8.42 12.33 -4.99
C LEU A 133 9.12 11.38 -4.00
N SER A 134 9.65 10.28 -4.51
CA SER A 134 10.27 9.22 -3.68
C SER A 134 11.43 9.76 -2.83
N GLU A 135 12.19 10.71 -3.37
CA GLU A 135 13.31 11.33 -2.66
C GLU A 135 12.85 12.14 -1.45
N GLU A 136 11.77 12.91 -1.57
CA GLU A 136 11.19 13.69 -0.48
C GLU A 136 10.71 12.78 0.66
N ILE A 137 10.06 11.67 0.30
CA ILE A 137 9.59 10.67 1.27
C ILE A 137 10.77 10.03 2.02
N GLN A 138 11.85 9.68 1.31
CA GLN A 138 13.04 9.10 1.91
C GLN A 138 13.76 10.09 2.83
N GLN A 139 13.74 11.38 2.51
CA GLN A 139 14.24 12.46 3.37
C GLN A 139 13.31 12.74 4.56
N GLY A 140 12.15 12.12 4.61
CA GLY A 140 11.16 12.29 5.68
C GLY A 140 10.44 13.63 5.61
N LEU A 141 10.36 14.24 4.45
CA LEU A 141 9.55 15.44 4.20
C LEU A 141 8.06 15.07 4.23
N PRO A 142 7.18 16.01 4.61
CA PRO A 142 5.74 15.78 4.57
C PRO A 142 5.26 15.52 3.13
N ALA A 143 4.49 14.46 2.95
CA ALA A 143 3.86 14.12 1.68
C ALA A 143 2.44 13.61 1.89
N ALA A 144 1.64 13.60 0.83
CA ALA A 144 0.27 13.09 0.84
C ALA A 144 0.00 12.21 -0.37
N THR A 145 -0.82 11.18 -0.18
CA THR A 145 -1.25 10.27 -1.24
C THR A 145 -2.72 9.91 -1.07
N VAL A 146 -3.29 9.30 -2.08
CA VAL A 146 -4.66 8.78 -2.06
C VAL A 146 -4.62 7.27 -2.28
N VAL A 147 -5.39 6.53 -1.50
CA VAL A 147 -5.74 5.13 -1.77
C VAL A 147 -7.20 5.06 -2.17
N ALA A 148 -7.51 4.41 -3.26
CA ALA A 148 -8.86 4.38 -3.79
C ALA A 148 -9.35 2.95 -4.03
N ASN A 149 -10.54 2.68 -3.49
CA ASN A 149 -11.34 1.48 -3.75
C ASN A 149 -12.81 1.80 -3.47
N LYS A 150 -13.75 1.12 -4.17
CA LYS A 150 -15.18 1.26 -3.91
C LYS A 150 -15.57 0.75 -2.53
N ASP A 151 -14.89 -0.30 -2.05
CA ASP A 151 -15.00 -0.79 -0.69
C ASP A 151 -14.13 0.06 0.25
N HIS A 152 -14.82 0.79 1.14
CA HIS A 152 -14.18 1.71 2.08
C HIS A 152 -13.28 1.01 3.10
N ASP A 153 -13.64 -0.20 3.53
CA ASP A 153 -12.87 -0.93 4.54
C ASP A 153 -11.58 -1.49 3.96
N VAL A 154 -11.61 -1.92 2.70
CA VAL A 154 -10.42 -2.27 1.93
C VAL A 154 -9.49 -1.07 1.77
N ALA A 155 -10.04 0.10 1.38
CA ALA A 155 -9.26 1.33 1.26
C ALA A 155 -8.65 1.75 2.61
N LYS A 156 -9.40 1.66 3.71
CA LYS A 156 -8.91 1.93 5.08
C LYS A 156 -7.79 0.98 5.51
N THR A 157 -7.87 -0.29 5.14
CA THR A 157 -6.82 -1.26 5.43
C THR A 157 -5.50 -0.82 4.80
N VAL A 158 -5.51 -0.43 3.53
CA VAL A 158 -4.32 0.07 2.83
C VAL A 158 -3.88 1.43 3.37
N GLN A 159 -4.82 2.35 3.68
CA GLN A 159 -4.52 3.61 4.33
C GLN A 159 -3.73 3.39 5.63
N ALA A 160 -4.17 2.45 6.46
CA ALA A 160 -3.54 2.16 7.75
C ALA A 160 -2.10 1.63 7.62
N VAL A 161 -1.75 0.99 6.50
CA VAL A 161 -0.39 0.53 6.23
C VAL A 161 0.58 1.69 6.11
N PHE A 162 0.18 2.76 5.43
CA PHE A 162 1.09 3.84 5.06
C PHE A 162 0.93 5.13 5.88
N ASN A 163 -0.27 5.37 6.46
CA ASN A 163 -0.58 6.64 7.09
C ASN A 163 0.33 6.91 8.32
N SER A 164 0.95 8.09 8.35
CA SER A 164 1.82 8.55 9.42
C SER A 164 1.75 10.08 9.55
N GLN A 165 2.44 10.65 10.56
CA GLN A 165 2.51 12.10 10.73
C GLN A 165 3.11 12.82 9.51
N LYS A 166 4.07 12.17 8.81
CA LYS A 166 4.78 12.74 7.67
C LYS A 166 4.26 12.24 6.31
N PHE A 167 3.47 11.18 6.28
CA PHE A 167 2.89 10.65 5.05
C PHE A 167 1.38 10.48 5.24
N ARG A 168 0.62 11.48 4.80
CA ARG A 168 -0.82 11.51 4.92
C ARG A 168 -1.46 10.71 3.80
N VAL A 169 -2.33 9.77 4.17
CA VAL A 169 -3.05 8.92 3.21
C VAL A 169 -4.54 9.20 3.31
N TYR A 170 -5.15 9.62 2.21
CA TYR A 170 -6.59 9.84 2.10
C TYR A 170 -7.25 8.66 1.40
N THR A 171 -8.51 8.39 1.70
CA THR A 171 -9.32 7.39 0.99
C THR A 171 -10.22 8.06 -0.03
N ASN A 172 -10.50 7.38 -1.17
CA ASN A 172 -11.42 7.86 -2.20
C ASN A 172 -12.24 6.67 -2.76
N PRO A 173 -13.56 6.79 -2.95
CA PRO A 173 -14.41 5.76 -3.51
C PRO A 173 -14.38 5.68 -5.06
N ASP A 174 -13.66 6.58 -5.74
CA ASP A 174 -13.49 6.58 -7.20
C ASP A 174 -12.08 6.11 -7.60
N PRO A 175 -11.86 4.77 -7.72
CA PRO A 175 -10.55 4.25 -8.10
C PRO A 175 -10.12 4.70 -9.51
N LEU A 176 -11.05 4.76 -10.47
CA LEU A 176 -10.71 5.12 -11.85
C LEU A 176 -10.28 6.59 -11.96
N GLY A 177 -11.01 7.49 -11.33
CA GLY A 177 -10.67 8.92 -11.33
C GLY A 177 -9.31 9.19 -10.67
N VAL A 178 -9.02 8.51 -9.55
CA VAL A 178 -7.71 8.63 -8.86
C VAL A 178 -6.57 8.07 -9.71
N GLU A 179 -6.77 6.95 -10.40
CA GLU A 179 -5.74 6.34 -11.24
C GLU A 179 -5.43 7.18 -12.48
N LEU A 180 -6.47 7.65 -13.17
CA LEU A 180 -6.32 8.53 -14.35
C LEU A 180 -5.71 9.87 -13.98
N GLY A 181 -6.15 10.49 -12.88
CA GLY A 181 -5.57 11.76 -12.41
C GLY A 181 -4.09 11.67 -12.05
N GLY A 182 -3.60 10.47 -11.69
CA GLY A 182 -2.17 10.23 -11.45
C GLY A 182 -1.37 9.88 -12.71
N THR A 183 -2.05 9.65 -13.84
CA THR A 183 -1.46 9.24 -15.13
C THR A 183 -1.23 10.44 -16.05
N LEU A 184 -2.06 11.47 -15.93
CA LEU A 184 -2.02 12.73 -16.70
C LEU A 184 -1.04 13.73 -16.07
#